data_a48d01c1069fb773202d47fd35ba45d6
#
_entry.id   a48d01c1069fb773202d47fd35ba45d6
#
_cell.length_a   1.000
_cell.length_b   1.000
_cell.length_c   1.000
_cell.angle_alpha   90.00
_cell.angle_beta   90.00
_cell.angle_gamma   90.00
#
_symmetry.space_group_name_H-M   'P 1'
#
loop_
_entity.id
_entity.type
_entity.pdbx_description
1 polymer ?
#
loop_
_entity_poly.entity_id
_entity_poly.type
_entity_poly.pdbx_seq_one_letter_code
_entity_poly.pdbx_strand_id
1 'polypeptide(L)'
;LLPSLLWLAWSQRRPPADPVAAAYRRFCRRLAQAGLQREPAETASDFAQRASARWPQQQGEIDAITRLYQQLRYHPQPDRQGLRQLQQLAATFRPHTRKAARQ
;
A
#
# COMPACT_ATOMS: atom_id res chain seq x y z
N LEU A 1 -4.23 -20.91 1.89
CA LEU A 1 -5.53 -20.61 1.33
C LEU A 1 -6.49 -20.08 2.37
N LEU A 2 -6.62 -20.84 3.45
CA LEU A 2 -7.51 -20.41 4.51
C LEU A 2 -7.13 -19.07 5.11
N PRO A 3 -5.85 -18.79 5.38
CA PRO A 3 -5.48 -17.48 5.90
C PRO A 3 -5.87 -16.34 4.96
N SER A 4 -5.78 -16.57 3.66
CA SER A 4 -6.16 -15.56 2.70
C SER A 4 -7.65 -15.27 2.74
N LEU A 5 -8.45 -16.32 2.88
CA LEU A 5 -9.89 -16.15 2.98
C LEU A 5 -10.29 -15.44 4.26
N LEU A 6 -9.64 -15.78 5.36
CA LEU A 6 -9.91 -15.13 6.63
C LEU A 6 -9.56 -13.67 6.57
N TRP A 7 -8.44 -13.35 5.97
CA TRP A 7 -8.01 -11.98 5.84
C TRP A 7 -9.00 -11.17 5.00
N LEU A 8 -9.47 -11.77 3.93
CA LEU A 8 -10.42 -11.11 3.05
C LEU A 8 -11.73 -10.82 3.76
N ALA A 9 -12.24 -11.81 4.48
CA ALA A 9 -13.48 -11.64 5.22
C ALA A 9 -13.32 -10.58 6.30
N TRP A 10 -12.19 -10.57 6.96
CA TRP A 10 -11.92 -9.60 7.99
C TRP A 10 -11.82 -8.19 7.41
N SER A 11 -11.18 -8.06 6.26
CA SER A 11 -11.07 -6.77 5.58
C SER A 11 -12.43 -6.21 5.20
N GLN A 12 -13.33 -7.07 4.80
CA GLN A 12 -14.66 -6.62 4.38
C GLN A 12 -15.50 -6.13 5.54
N ARG A 13 -15.15 -6.51 6.75
CA ARG A 13 -15.88 -6.05 7.92
C ARG A 13 -15.54 -4.62 8.30
N ARG A 14 -14.46 -4.11 7.80
CA ARG A 14 -14.06 -2.75 8.11
C ARG A 14 -15.03 -1.77 7.46
N PRO A 15 -15.26 -0.63 8.14
CA PRO A 15 -16.10 0.40 7.54
C PRO A 15 -15.55 0.78 6.17
N PRO A 16 -16.39 0.83 5.15
CA PRO A 16 -15.91 1.15 3.82
C PRO A 16 -15.63 2.62 3.60
N ALA A 17 -15.84 3.45 4.60
CA ALA A 17 -15.86 4.89 4.40
C ALA A 17 -14.52 5.58 4.56
N ASP A 18 -13.42 4.85 4.68
CA ASP A 18 -12.11 5.48 4.82
C ASP A 18 -11.35 5.45 3.51
N PRO A 19 -11.41 6.53 2.72
CA PRO A 19 -10.75 6.54 1.41
C PRO A 19 -9.23 6.49 1.52
N VAL A 20 -8.67 7.00 2.60
CA VAL A 20 -7.22 6.94 2.80
C VAL A 20 -6.78 5.49 2.98
N ALA A 21 -7.47 4.76 3.84
CA ALA A 21 -7.16 3.36 4.05
C ALA A 21 -7.41 2.54 2.79
N ALA A 22 -8.44 2.88 2.04
CA ALA A 22 -8.75 2.17 0.79
C ALA A 22 -7.65 2.35 -0.24
N ALA A 23 -7.11 3.56 -0.34
CA ALA A 23 -6.02 3.83 -1.28
C ALA A 23 -4.77 3.05 -0.90
N TYR A 24 -4.46 3.03 0.39
CA TYR A 24 -3.29 2.30 0.86
C TYR A 24 -3.46 0.79 0.67
N ARG A 25 -4.67 0.28 0.88
CA ARG A 25 -4.93 -1.14 0.65
C ARG A 25 -4.73 -1.52 -0.80
N ARG A 26 -5.07 -0.62 -1.72
CA ARG A 26 -4.82 -0.85 -3.14
C ARG A 26 -3.34 -1.00 -3.41
N PHE A 27 -2.53 -0.14 -2.81
CA PHE A 27 -1.08 -0.23 -2.92
C PHE A 27 -0.57 -1.57 -2.37
N CYS A 28 -1.04 -1.94 -1.19
CA CYS A 28 -0.63 -3.21 -0.58
C CYS A 28 -1.04 -4.41 -1.43
N ARG A 29 -2.21 -4.33 -2.06
CA ARG A 29 -2.68 -5.41 -2.91
C ARG A 29 -1.77 -5.58 -4.12
N ARG A 30 -1.30 -4.49 -4.69
CA ARG A 30 -0.37 -4.57 -5.82
C ARG A 30 0.93 -5.24 -5.42
N LEU A 31 1.43 -4.91 -4.24
CA LEU A 31 2.65 -5.56 -3.75
C LEU A 31 2.41 -7.03 -3.46
N ALA A 32 1.24 -7.37 -2.94
CA ALA A 32 0.91 -8.77 -2.69
C ALA A 32 0.85 -9.57 -3.98
N GLN A 33 0.33 -8.97 -5.03
CA GLN A 33 0.30 -9.63 -6.34
C GLN A 33 1.69 -9.86 -6.89
N ALA A 34 2.63 -9.02 -6.49
CA ALA A 34 4.02 -9.18 -6.90
C ALA A 34 4.83 -10.06 -5.94
N GLY A 35 4.18 -10.61 -4.93
CA GLY A 35 4.82 -11.57 -4.04
C GLY A 35 5.20 -11.04 -2.67
N LEU A 36 4.82 -9.82 -2.33
CA LEU A 36 5.14 -9.25 -1.02
C LEU A 36 3.87 -8.91 -0.28
N GLN A 37 3.54 -9.73 0.71
CA GLN A 37 2.35 -9.53 1.52
C GLN A 37 2.67 -8.80 2.80
N ARG A 38 1.79 -7.88 3.17
CA ARG A 38 1.90 -7.18 4.43
C ARG A 38 1.38 -8.06 5.56
N GLU A 39 2.13 -8.09 6.64
CA GLU A 39 1.70 -8.82 7.84
C GLU A 39 0.61 -8.03 8.56
N PRO A 40 -0.33 -8.70 9.22
CA PRO A 40 -1.43 -8.00 9.88
C PRO A 40 -0.99 -6.99 10.92
N ALA A 41 0.07 -7.29 11.65
CA ALA A 41 0.55 -6.40 12.71
C ALA A 41 1.66 -5.47 12.25
N GLU A 42 2.00 -5.51 10.98
CA GLU A 42 3.11 -4.74 10.45
C GLU A 42 2.72 -3.29 10.25
N THR A 43 3.57 -2.38 10.70
CA THR A 43 3.30 -0.96 10.45
C THR A 43 3.60 -0.60 9.01
N ALA A 44 3.07 0.55 8.59
CA ALA A 44 3.33 1.02 7.24
C ALA A 44 4.81 1.25 7.00
N SER A 45 5.50 1.78 8.00
CA SER A 45 6.95 2.01 7.89
C SER A 45 7.73 0.72 7.73
N ASP A 46 7.39 -0.29 8.51
CA ASP A 46 8.07 -1.57 8.43
C ASP A 46 7.82 -2.24 7.08
N PHE A 47 6.58 -2.16 6.62
CA PHE A 47 6.26 -2.72 5.32
C PHE A 47 7.00 -1.99 4.20
N ALA A 48 7.13 -0.66 4.33
CA ALA A 48 7.86 0.12 3.34
C ALA A 48 9.33 -0.29 3.28
N GLN A 49 9.93 -0.60 4.42
CA GLN A 49 11.31 -1.05 4.45
C GLN A 49 11.47 -2.38 3.72
N ARG A 50 10.56 -3.30 3.95
CA ARG A 50 10.61 -4.59 3.25
C ARG A 50 10.41 -4.42 1.75
N ALA A 51 9.46 -3.56 1.38
CA ALA A 51 9.18 -3.29 -0.02
C ALA A 51 10.37 -2.62 -0.69
N SER A 52 11.01 -1.68 -0.01
CA SER A 52 12.17 -0.99 -0.57
C SER A 52 13.36 -1.93 -0.74
N ALA A 53 13.50 -2.90 0.15
CA ALA A 53 14.54 -3.90 0.02
C ALA A 53 14.30 -4.78 -1.20
N ARG A 54 13.03 -5.06 -1.50
CA ARG A 54 12.68 -5.88 -2.64
C ARG A 54 12.76 -5.11 -3.95
N TRP A 55 12.37 -3.84 -3.93
CA TRP A 55 12.38 -2.99 -5.11
C TRP A 55 13.15 -1.71 -4.83
N PRO A 56 14.48 -1.80 -4.71
CA PRO A 56 15.25 -0.62 -4.31
C PRO A 56 15.17 0.52 -5.31
N GLN A 57 14.94 0.23 -6.56
CA GLN A 57 14.82 1.26 -7.57
C GLN A 57 13.52 2.05 -7.44
N GLN A 58 12.56 1.52 -6.72
CA GLN A 58 11.28 2.18 -6.52
C GLN A 58 11.11 2.67 -5.09
N GLN A 59 12.21 2.76 -4.35
CA GLN A 59 12.15 3.18 -2.96
C GLN A 59 11.51 4.55 -2.82
N GLY A 60 11.81 5.47 -3.75
CA GLY A 60 11.23 6.80 -3.69
C GLY A 60 9.71 6.79 -3.79
N GLU A 61 9.17 5.97 -4.68
CA GLU A 61 7.73 5.84 -4.84
C GLU A 61 7.10 5.19 -3.61
N ILE A 62 7.73 4.15 -3.11
CA ILE A 62 7.24 3.45 -1.93
C ILE A 62 7.22 4.39 -0.73
N ASP A 63 8.29 5.15 -0.54
CA ASP A 63 8.37 6.09 0.56
C ASP A 63 7.35 7.21 0.42
N ALA A 64 7.13 7.70 -0.80
CA ALA A 64 6.17 8.75 -1.03
C ALA A 64 4.75 8.30 -0.67
N ILE A 65 4.38 7.10 -1.10
CA ILE A 65 3.06 6.55 -0.79
C ILE A 65 2.90 6.35 0.72
N THR A 66 3.92 5.79 1.35
CA THR A 66 3.87 5.50 2.78
C THR A 66 3.76 6.79 3.59
N ARG A 67 4.59 7.77 3.25
CA ARG A 67 4.61 9.03 3.96
C ARG A 67 3.29 9.78 3.81
N LEU A 68 2.76 9.79 2.60
CA LEU A 68 1.51 10.48 2.32
C LEU A 68 0.36 9.79 3.07
N TYR A 69 0.35 8.47 3.09
CA TYR A 69 -0.64 7.72 3.83
C TYR A 69 -0.59 8.06 5.33
N GLN A 70 0.62 8.11 5.89
CA GLN A 70 0.78 8.43 7.30
C GLN A 70 0.34 9.86 7.60
N GLN A 71 0.67 10.80 6.73
CA GLN A 71 0.26 12.17 6.92
C GLN A 71 -1.25 12.31 6.90
N LEU A 72 -1.90 11.69 5.93
CA LEU A 72 -3.35 11.80 5.80
C LEU A 72 -4.07 11.09 6.93
N ARG A 73 -3.50 9.99 7.40
CA ARG A 73 -4.12 9.22 8.46
C ARG A 73 -4.13 9.98 9.78
N TYR A 74 -3.09 10.74 10.06
CA TYR A 74 -2.97 11.46 11.31
C TYR A 74 -3.37 12.92 11.21
N HIS A 75 -3.79 13.34 10.04
CA HIS A 75 -4.20 14.71 9.85
C HIS A 75 -5.61 14.90 10.39
N PRO A 76 -5.82 15.93 11.24
CA PRO A 76 -7.15 16.12 11.84
C PRO A 76 -8.21 16.60 10.85
N GLN A 77 -7.80 17.18 9.73
CA GLN A 77 -8.73 17.68 8.74
C GLN A 77 -8.55 16.96 7.42
N PRO A 78 -9.65 16.75 6.66
CA PRO A 78 -9.53 16.09 5.38
C PRO A 78 -8.70 16.92 4.41
N ASP A 79 -7.77 16.25 3.76
CA ASP A 79 -6.92 16.86 2.75
C ASP A 79 -7.24 16.20 1.42
N ARG A 80 -8.13 16.83 0.66
CA ARG A 80 -8.59 16.27 -0.59
C ARG A 80 -7.47 16.14 -1.61
N GLN A 81 -6.59 17.13 -1.62
CA GLN A 81 -5.49 17.12 -2.55
C GLN A 81 -4.51 15.99 -2.24
N GLY A 82 -4.19 15.83 -0.96
CA GLY A 82 -3.33 14.75 -0.55
C GLY A 82 -3.95 13.39 -0.80
N LEU A 83 -5.24 13.26 -0.55
CA LEU A 83 -5.94 12.01 -0.80
C LEU A 83 -5.92 11.67 -2.28
N ARG A 84 -6.19 12.65 -3.12
CA ARG A 84 -6.16 12.45 -4.57
C ARG A 84 -4.79 12.02 -5.03
N GLN A 85 -3.76 12.62 -4.47
CA GLN A 85 -2.40 12.27 -4.80
C GLN A 85 -2.08 10.83 -4.37
N LEU A 86 -2.51 10.46 -3.16
CA LEU A 86 -2.31 9.10 -2.69
C LEU A 86 -3.03 8.09 -3.57
N GLN A 87 -4.27 8.39 -3.92
CA GLN A 87 -5.05 7.51 -4.80
C GLN A 87 -4.35 7.33 -6.14
N GLN A 88 -3.83 8.41 -6.69
CA GLN A 88 -3.16 8.36 -7.98
C GLN A 88 -1.87 7.55 -7.89
N LEU A 89 -1.07 7.79 -6.87
CA LEU A 89 0.18 7.06 -6.70
C LEU A 89 -0.09 5.57 -6.50
N ALA A 90 -1.08 5.24 -5.69
CA ALA A 90 -1.41 3.84 -5.46
C ALA A 90 -1.92 3.17 -6.71
N ALA A 91 -2.68 3.90 -7.52
CA ALA A 91 -3.24 3.34 -8.74
C ALA A 91 -2.20 3.14 -9.84
N THR A 92 -1.20 4.01 -9.87
CA THR A 92 -0.19 3.95 -10.93
C THR A 92 1.06 3.19 -10.53
N PHE A 93 1.22 2.92 -9.24
CA PHE A 93 2.40 2.19 -8.80
C PHE A 93 2.38 0.77 -9.33
N ARG A 94 3.49 0.36 -9.92
CA ARG A 94 3.65 -1.00 -10.41
C ARG A 94 5.00 -1.52 -9.99
N PRO A 95 5.04 -2.54 -9.12
CA PRO A 95 6.32 -3.10 -8.71
C PRO A 95 7.02 -3.73 -9.91
N HIS A 96 8.30 -3.47 -10.02
CA HIS A 96 9.10 -4.07 -11.07
C HIS A 96 9.30 -5.53 -10.75
N THR A 97 8.62 -6.39 -11.46
CA THR A 97 8.79 -7.81 -11.25
C THR A 97 10.06 -8.26 -11.93
N ARG A 98 10.56 -9.41 -11.51
CA ARG A 98 11.69 -10.03 -12.11
C ARG A 98 11.55 -10.23 -13.60
N LYS A 99 10.33 -10.59 -13.98
CA LYS A 99 10.03 -10.81 -15.38
C LYS A 99 10.21 -9.54 -16.18
N ALA A 100 9.72 -8.41 -15.68
CA ALA A 100 9.89 -7.14 -16.36
C ALA A 100 11.36 -6.75 -16.42
N ALA A 101 12.10 -7.03 -15.38
CA ALA A 101 13.51 -6.66 -15.32
C ALA A 101 14.33 -7.40 -16.34
N ARG A 102 13.90 -8.57 -16.75
CA ARG A 102 14.64 -9.35 -17.74
C ARG A 102 14.49 -8.82 -19.14
N GLN A 103 13.57 -7.99 -19.36
CA GLN A 103 13.36 -7.39 -20.65
C GLN A 103 14.02 -6.05 -20.77
#